data_a344f2fb30e49a1ff46bf456ac68c51f
#
_entry.id   a344f2fb30e49a1ff46bf456ac68c51f
#
_cell.length_a   1.000
_cell.length_b   1.000
_cell.length_c   1.000
_cell.angle_alpha   90.00
_cell.angle_beta   90.00
_cell.angle_gamma   90.00
#
_symmetry.space_group_name_H-M   'P 1'
#
loop_
_entity.id
_entity.type
_entity.pdbx_description
1 polymer ?
#
loop_
_entity_poly.entity_id
_entity_poly.type
_entity_poly.pdbx_seq_one_letter_code
_entity_poly.pdbx_strand_id
1 'polypeptide(L)'
;MILLDSRTMQGFKLKRSKGGRCMKRLELPHQLADYLCPVNGLCDVYEWKTGKRIPEELIFYSKAGFQMISQKKAAVPKMIFMGQGSIGKREYEFWKGIIGYEVIADEGKCFRTTWKNVRELLNQDIPVILFGLDMFHLPYQSKFYHKLHIPGHVVLMIGYDEANVYVHDNSKAEVQTIPIAELELAWAEDYIGISKKNAYFGIDMKSPEKDMTRIVQKGIGKNAEAYLASPLSFMGQRGLDRFIVEFSEWANIFTEEEMQKIYFHFIEYTGSVLPELPYEINGRKSGILNPHKASRDKLAQALLKYKDSFGTGAWEEASQHFQKSGKIIEEIVGGFIEDAAGRSFRYPEKYIPLFQELRECEDFAFRKMLDARN
;
A
#
# COMPACT_ATOMS: atom_id res chain seq x y z
N MET A 1 24.53 -41.41 1.84
CA MET A 1 23.43 -42.04 1.07
C MET A 1 22.31 -42.34 2.07
N ILE A 2 21.43 -41.36 2.28
CA ILE A 2 20.22 -41.48 3.09
C ILE A 2 19.07 -41.08 2.17
N LEU A 3 18.23 -42.06 1.89
CA LEU A 3 17.02 -41.95 1.07
C LEU A 3 16.00 -41.12 1.85
N LEU A 4 15.60 -39.98 1.32
CA LEU A 4 14.44 -39.23 1.78
C LEU A 4 13.19 -39.80 1.13
N ASP A 5 12.29 -40.23 1.96
CA ASP A 5 11.03 -40.91 1.68
C ASP A 5 10.00 -39.95 1.00
N SER A 6 9.51 -40.38 -0.13
CA SER A 6 8.54 -39.67 -0.98
C SER A 6 7.09 -39.84 -0.50
N ARG A 7 6.76 -39.45 0.75
CA ARG A 7 5.39 -39.56 1.29
C ARG A 7 5.01 -38.37 2.14
N THR A 8 4.68 -37.24 1.53
CA THR A 8 3.83 -36.23 2.21
C THR A 8 3.16 -35.29 1.17
N MET A 9 2.46 -35.90 0.23
CA MET A 9 1.41 -35.22 -0.53
C MET A 9 0.10 -35.98 -0.26
N GLN A 10 -0.35 -35.95 1.00
CA GLN A 10 -1.69 -36.41 1.32
C GLN A 10 -2.60 -35.21 1.52
N GLY A 11 -3.55 -35.08 0.58
CA GLY A 11 -4.63 -34.10 0.62
C GLY A 11 -5.38 -34.16 1.97
N PHE A 12 -5.54 -33.00 2.57
CA PHE A 12 -6.36 -32.84 3.77
C PHE A 12 -7.82 -33.14 3.45
N LYS A 13 -8.28 -34.28 3.91
CA LYS A 13 -9.72 -34.64 3.90
C LYS A 13 -10.46 -33.73 4.87
N LEU A 14 -11.56 -33.15 4.38
CA LEU A 14 -12.58 -32.48 5.19
C LEU A 14 -12.89 -33.29 6.47
N LYS A 15 -12.54 -32.77 7.63
CA LYS A 15 -13.05 -33.27 8.90
C LYS A 15 -14.52 -32.85 9.02
N ARG A 16 -15.44 -33.72 8.70
CA ARG A 16 -16.85 -33.56 9.10
C ARG A 16 -16.95 -33.75 10.61
N SER A 17 -17.11 -32.67 11.36
CA SER A 17 -17.53 -32.75 12.75
C SER A 17 -19.00 -33.23 12.78
N LYS A 18 -19.34 -34.11 13.74
CA LYS A 18 -20.71 -34.54 14.02
C LYS A 18 -21.51 -33.34 14.54
N GLY A 19 -22.21 -32.65 13.63
CA GLY A 19 -22.98 -31.45 13.94
C GLY A 19 -22.80 -30.37 12.88
N GLY A 20 -23.09 -30.65 11.65
CA GLY A 20 -23.50 -29.77 10.54
C GLY A 20 -22.72 -28.48 10.19
N ARG A 21 -21.59 -28.13 10.79
CA ARG A 21 -20.86 -26.91 10.46
C ARG A 21 -19.91 -27.14 9.27
N CYS A 22 -20.23 -26.56 8.12
CA CYS A 22 -19.30 -26.49 6.98
C CYS A 22 -18.25 -25.42 7.28
N MET A 23 -17.05 -25.83 7.66
CA MET A 23 -15.91 -24.95 7.89
C MET A 23 -14.91 -25.13 6.74
N LYS A 24 -14.53 -24.04 6.12
CA LYS A 24 -13.43 -23.96 5.15
C LYS A 24 -12.34 -23.09 5.73
N ARG A 25 -11.12 -23.61 5.81
CA ARG A 25 -9.93 -22.84 6.18
C ARG A 25 -8.74 -23.35 5.39
N LEU A 26 -8.01 -22.42 4.81
CA LEU A 26 -6.73 -22.67 4.15
C LEU A 26 -5.62 -22.41 5.17
N GLU A 27 -4.59 -23.25 5.16
CA GLU A 27 -3.40 -23.07 5.98
C GLU A 27 -2.32 -22.42 5.14
N LEU A 28 -2.15 -21.11 5.28
CA LEU A 28 -1.13 -20.31 4.59
C LEU A 28 -0.08 -19.81 5.60
N PRO A 29 1.19 -19.69 5.18
CA PRO A 29 2.19 -18.96 5.94
C PRO A 29 1.79 -17.48 6.03
N HIS A 30 2.18 -16.82 7.13
CA HIS A 30 1.89 -15.42 7.35
C HIS A 30 3.02 -14.74 8.12
N GLN A 31 3.33 -13.50 7.77
CA GLN A 31 4.34 -12.69 8.44
C GLN A 31 3.82 -11.26 8.64
N LEU A 32 4.23 -10.66 9.75
CA LEU A 32 3.96 -9.25 10.03
C LEU A 32 4.68 -8.35 9.01
N ALA A 33 3.98 -7.32 8.54
CA ALA A 33 4.56 -6.33 7.66
C ALA A 33 3.96 -4.95 7.93
N ASP A 34 4.80 -3.97 8.29
CA ASP A 34 4.36 -2.60 8.50
C ASP A 34 3.88 -1.97 7.19
N TYR A 35 2.70 -1.32 7.20
CA TYR A 35 2.14 -0.53 6.09
C TYR A 35 1.98 -1.25 4.74
N LEU A 36 1.93 -2.57 4.74
CA LEU A 36 1.94 -3.38 3.53
C LEU A 36 0.63 -4.11 3.25
N CYS A 37 -0.48 -3.68 3.84
CA CYS A 37 -1.75 -4.41 3.74
C CYS A 37 -2.15 -4.80 2.30
N PRO A 38 -1.93 -4.02 1.23
CA PRO A 38 -2.30 -4.47 -0.12
C PRO A 38 -1.41 -5.56 -0.70
N VAL A 39 -0.17 -5.71 -0.21
CA VAL A 39 0.84 -6.63 -0.78
C VAL A 39 1.04 -7.85 0.10
N ASN A 40 0.89 -7.70 1.42
CA ASN A 40 1.15 -8.76 2.40
C ASN A 40 0.39 -10.05 2.08
N GLY A 41 -0.93 -9.97 1.85
CA GLY A 41 -1.72 -11.14 1.49
C GLY A 41 -1.29 -11.81 0.17
N LEU A 42 -0.83 -11.03 -0.81
CA LEU A 42 -0.28 -11.58 -2.05
C LEU A 42 1.02 -12.36 -1.79
N CYS A 43 1.89 -11.85 -0.91
CA CYS A 43 3.12 -12.54 -0.51
C CYS A 43 2.84 -13.81 0.28
N ASP A 44 1.81 -13.83 1.13
CA ASP A 44 1.37 -15.06 1.81
C ASP A 44 0.93 -16.14 0.81
N VAL A 45 0.15 -15.77 -0.22
CA VAL A 45 -0.30 -16.70 -1.26
C VAL A 45 0.88 -17.20 -2.10
N TYR A 46 1.84 -16.33 -2.43
CA TYR A 46 3.03 -16.73 -3.17
C TYR A 46 3.89 -17.71 -2.36
N GLU A 47 4.13 -17.41 -1.07
CA GLU A 47 4.89 -18.29 -0.18
C GLU A 47 4.19 -19.65 -0.01
N TRP A 48 2.87 -19.67 0.12
CA TRP A 48 2.08 -20.89 0.19
C TRP A 48 2.27 -21.80 -1.03
N LYS A 49 2.35 -21.21 -2.23
CA LYS A 49 2.47 -21.97 -3.49
C LYS A 49 3.90 -22.35 -3.85
N THR A 50 4.90 -21.61 -3.39
CA THR A 50 6.29 -21.76 -3.84
C THR A 50 7.26 -22.16 -2.73
N GLY A 51 6.87 -22.01 -1.47
CA GLY A 51 7.75 -22.17 -0.30
C GLY A 51 8.77 -21.03 -0.14
N LYS A 52 8.65 -19.94 -0.92
CA LYS A 52 9.55 -18.77 -0.86
C LYS A 52 8.72 -17.51 -0.69
N ARG A 53 9.18 -16.58 0.15
CA ARG A 53 8.54 -15.28 0.31
C ARG A 53 9.17 -14.22 -0.56
N ILE A 54 8.34 -13.39 -1.19
CA ILE A 54 8.79 -12.18 -1.89
C ILE A 54 9.27 -11.18 -0.84
N PRO A 55 10.40 -10.48 -1.04
CA PRO A 55 10.86 -9.41 -0.12
C PRO A 55 9.91 -8.20 -0.21
N GLU A 56 8.84 -8.23 0.59
CA GLU A 56 7.74 -7.26 0.58
C GLU A 56 8.23 -5.84 0.71
N GLU A 57 9.13 -5.58 1.67
CA GLU A 57 9.65 -4.26 1.95
C GLU A 57 10.32 -3.63 0.73
N LEU A 58 11.06 -4.42 -0.04
CA LEU A 58 11.72 -3.94 -1.25
C LEU A 58 10.71 -3.59 -2.34
N ILE A 59 9.77 -4.50 -2.56
CA ILE A 59 8.74 -4.36 -3.60
C ILE A 59 7.80 -3.19 -3.30
N PHE A 60 7.32 -3.09 -2.07
CA PHE A 60 6.38 -2.04 -1.68
C PHE A 60 7.03 -0.66 -1.65
N TYR A 61 8.16 -0.52 -0.96
CA TYR A 61 8.79 0.78 -0.78
C TYR A 61 9.38 1.34 -2.07
N SER A 62 9.66 0.50 -3.08
CA SER A 62 10.06 0.95 -4.41
C SER A 62 9.01 1.83 -5.11
N LYS A 63 7.79 1.92 -4.58
CA LYS A 63 6.73 2.83 -5.03
C LYS A 63 6.87 4.25 -4.51
N ALA A 64 7.96 4.61 -3.86
CA ALA A 64 8.32 6.00 -3.62
C ALA A 64 8.16 6.80 -4.92
N GLY A 65 7.74 8.06 -4.85
CA GLY A 65 7.49 8.87 -6.02
C GLY A 65 6.61 10.08 -5.71
N PHE A 66 5.90 10.59 -6.70
CA PHE A 66 5.11 11.81 -6.57
C PHE A 66 3.80 11.72 -7.36
N GLN A 67 2.72 12.27 -6.78
CA GLN A 67 1.45 12.52 -7.46
C GLN A 67 0.84 13.82 -6.98
N MET A 68 0.27 14.61 -7.90
CA MET A 68 -0.50 15.81 -7.60
C MET A 68 -1.87 15.73 -8.29
N ILE A 69 -2.93 15.52 -7.52
CA ILE A 69 -4.29 15.43 -8.03
C ILE A 69 -4.99 16.77 -7.82
N SER A 70 -5.54 17.34 -8.89
CA SER A 70 -6.29 18.61 -8.87
C SER A 70 -7.77 18.36 -9.05
N GLN A 71 -8.60 18.86 -8.13
CA GLN A 71 -10.06 18.69 -8.18
C GLN A 71 -10.75 20.01 -7.83
N LYS A 72 -11.36 20.67 -8.81
CA LYS A 72 -11.99 22.00 -8.67
C LYS A 72 -13.11 22.10 -7.62
N LYS A 73 -13.73 21.00 -7.24
CA LYS A 73 -14.87 20.96 -6.29
C LYS A 73 -14.60 20.10 -5.07
N ALA A 74 -13.37 19.65 -4.86
CA ALA A 74 -13.02 18.85 -3.67
C ALA A 74 -12.78 19.76 -2.46
N ALA A 75 -12.96 19.20 -1.27
CA ALA A 75 -12.64 19.89 -0.03
C ALA A 75 -11.16 20.32 0.06
N VAL A 76 -10.27 19.57 -0.62
CA VAL A 76 -8.85 19.89 -0.82
C VAL A 76 -8.62 20.09 -2.31
N PRO A 77 -8.36 21.30 -2.80
CA PRO A 77 -8.25 21.58 -4.25
C PRO A 77 -7.01 20.97 -4.91
N LYS A 78 -5.94 20.75 -4.15
CA LYS A 78 -4.70 20.08 -4.57
C LYS A 78 -4.30 19.00 -3.55
N MET A 79 -4.37 17.76 -3.95
CA MET A 79 -3.92 16.62 -3.13
C MET A 79 -2.55 16.17 -3.61
N ILE A 80 -1.56 16.17 -2.71
CA ILE A 80 -0.18 15.81 -3.00
C ILE A 80 0.15 14.52 -2.25
N PHE A 81 0.74 13.57 -2.96
CA PHE A 81 1.18 12.29 -2.42
C PHE A 81 2.64 12.05 -2.79
N MET A 82 3.46 11.72 -1.81
CA MET A 82 4.86 11.35 -2.01
C MET A 82 5.02 9.85 -2.35
N GLY A 83 4.17 9.36 -3.22
CA GLY A 83 4.14 7.97 -3.68
C GLY A 83 3.53 7.85 -5.07
N GLN A 84 3.89 6.78 -5.77
CA GLN A 84 3.30 6.40 -7.05
C GLN A 84 2.56 5.07 -6.89
N GLY A 85 1.52 5.06 -6.11
CA GLY A 85 0.73 3.86 -5.91
C GLY A 85 -0.44 3.80 -6.87
N SER A 86 -0.65 2.66 -7.53
CA SER A 86 -1.99 2.25 -7.88
C SER A 86 -2.59 1.53 -6.68
N ILE A 87 -3.85 1.79 -6.39
CA ILE A 87 -4.58 1.14 -5.30
C ILE A 87 -5.62 0.21 -5.94
N GLY A 88 -5.95 -0.89 -5.28
CA GLY A 88 -6.97 -1.81 -5.73
C GLY A 88 -6.61 -2.64 -6.96
N LYS A 89 -7.55 -2.78 -7.91
CA LYS A 89 -7.40 -3.68 -9.05
C LYS A 89 -6.13 -3.44 -9.86
N ARG A 90 -5.72 -2.18 -10.05
CA ARG A 90 -4.51 -1.83 -10.82
C ARG A 90 -3.23 -2.37 -10.17
N GLU A 91 -3.19 -2.43 -8.85
CA GLU A 91 -2.08 -3.00 -8.11
C GLU A 91 -1.90 -4.48 -8.43
N TYR A 92 -2.98 -5.24 -8.32
CA TYR A 92 -2.94 -6.68 -8.57
C TYR A 92 -2.73 -7.01 -10.04
N GLU A 93 -3.25 -6.22 -10.98
CA GLU A 93 -2.95 -6.35 -12.41
C GLU A 93 -1.48 -6.04 -12.74
N PHE A 94 -0.87 -5.09 -12.03
CA PHE A 94 0.56 -4.79 -12.19
C PHE A 94 1.42 -6.00 -11.82
N TRP A 95 1.16 -6.61 -10.67
CA TRP A 95 1.92 -7.75 -10.16
C TRP A 95 1.61 -9.07 -10.88
N LYS A 96 0.41 -9.21 -11.44
CA LYS A 96 -0.02 -10.40 -12.18
C LYS A 96 1.00 -10.86 -13.21
N GLY A 97 1.46 -9.97 -14.08
CA GLY A 97 2.43 -10.29 -15.13
C GLY A 97 3.88 -10.48 -14.64
N ILE A 98 4.16 -10.18 -13.38
CA ILE A 98 5.48 -10.33 -12.75
C ILE A 98 5.54 -11.61 -11.94
N ILE A 99 4.52 -11.86 -11.11
CA ILE A 99 4.47 -12.97 -10.14
C ILE A 99 3.86 -14.23 -10.77
N GLY A 100 2.97 -14.08 -11.76
CA GLY A 100 2.38 -15.22 -12.47
C GLY A 100 1.15 -15.81 -11.80
N TYR A 101 0.13 -14.98 -11.54
CA TYR A 101 -1.18 -15.39 -11.04
C TYR A 101 -2.31 -14.80 -11.89
N GLU A 102 -3.51 -15.34 -11.75
CA GLU A 102 -4.73 -14.75 -12.29
C GLU A 102 -5.52 -14.02 -11.20
N VAL A 103 -6.20 -12.93 -11.59
CA VAL A 103 -7.04 -12.12 -10.69
C VAL A 103 -8.50 -12.34 -11.03
N ILE A 104 -9.29 -12.75 -10.04
CA ILE A 104 -10.73 -12.86 -10.12
C ILE A 104 -11.33 -11.77 -9.24
N ALA A 105 -11.80 -10.68 -9.83
CA ALA A 105 -12.18 -9.48 -9.09
C ALA A 105 -13.59 -9.01 -9.41
N ASP A 106 -14.29 -8.49 -8.40
CA ASP A 106 -15.55 -7.76 -8.56
C ASP A 106 -15.69 -6.70 -7.46
N GLU A 107 -16.56 -5.70 -7.69
CA GLU A 107 -16.86 -4.63 -6.73
C GLU A 107 -18.25 -4.03 -6.98
N GLY A 108 -18.81 -3.35 -5.99
CA GLY A 108 -20.07 -2.60 -6.12
C GLY A 108 -21.33 -3.47 -6.07
N LYS A 109 -21.20 -4.79 -5.88
CA LYS A 109 -22.36 -5.69 -5.68
C LYS A 109 -22.86 -5.61 -4.24
N CYS A 110 -24.06 -6.14 -3.99
CA CYS A 110 -24.54 -6.29 -2.62
C CYS A 110 -23.75 -7.38 -1.88
N PHE A 111 -23.66 -7.26 -0.54
CA PHE A 111 -22.94 -8.20 0.31
C PHE A 111 -23.30 -9.66 0.06
N ARG A 112 -24.60 -9.98 -0.02
CA ARG A 112 -25.07 -11.35 -0.26
C ARG A 112 -24.47 -11.98 -1.53
N THR A 113 -24.40 -11.22 -2.62
CA THR A 113 -23.83 -11.71 -3.88
C THR A 113 -22.31 -11.88 -3.77
N THR A 114 -21.62 -10.87 -3.23
CA THR A 114 -20.18 -10.92 -3.04
C THR A 114 -19.78 -12.04 -2.07
N TRP A 115 -20.51 -12.19 -0.97
CA TRP A 115 -20.30 -13.25 0.02
C TRP A 115 -20.40 -14.65 -0.58
N LYS A 116 -21.37 -14.86 -1.49
CA LYS A 116 -21.47 -16.12 -2.24
C LYS A 116 -20.21 -16.34 -3.09
N ASN A 117 -19.79 -15.33 -3.87
CA ASN A 117 -18.67 -15.45 -4.78
C ASN A 117 -17.34 -15.72 -4.06
N VAL A 118 -17.05 -14.99 -2.97
CA VAL A 118 -15.79 -15.19 -2.22
C VAL A 118 -15.75 -16.57 -1.55
N ARG A 119 -16.88 -17.10 -1.08
CA ARG A 119 -16.93 -18.47 -0.57
C ARG A 119 -16.70 -19.52 -1.66
N GLU A 120 -17.23 -19.30 -2.87
CA GLU A 120 -16.99 -20.19 -4.01
C GLU A 120 -15.50 -20.21 -4.39
N LEU A 121 -14.81 -19.08 -4.36
CA LEU A 121 -13.36 -19.00 -4.59
C LEU A 121 -12.57 -19.75 -3.51
N LEU A 122 -12.88 -19.52 -2.23
CA LEU A 122 -12.23 -20.26 -1.14
C LEU A 122 -12.47 -21.76 -1.20
N ASN A 123 -13.67 -22.21 -1.62
CA ASN A 123 -13.95 -23.63 -1.80
C ASN A 123 -13.13 -24.26 -2.93
N GLN A 124 -12.63 -23.45 -3.86
CA GLN A 124 -11.70 -23.84 -4.93
C GLN A 124 -10.21 -23.66 -4.54
N ASP A 125 -9.92 -23.45 -3.24
CA ASP A 125 -8.57 -23.17 -2.72
C ASP A 125 -7.94 -21.90 -3.31
N ILE A 126 -8.76 -20.89 -3.63
CA ILE A 126 -8.35 -19.58 -4.08
C ILE A 126 -8.54 -18.58 -2.92
N PRO A 127 -7.45 -18.13 -2.26
CA PRO A 127 -7.52 -17.11 -1.23
C PRO A 127 -8.02 -15.78 -1.79
N VAL A 128 -8.73 -15.00 -0.97
CA VAL A 128 -9.40 -13.78 -1.43
C VAL A 128 -8.93 -12.57 -0.63
N ILE A 129 -8.38 -11.59 -1.30
CA ILE A 129 -8.08 -10.29 -0.72
C ILE A 129 -9.38 -9.50 -0.64
N LEU A 130 -9.78 -9.14 0.57
CA LEU A 130 -10.90 -8.24 0.85
C LEU A 130 -10.35 -6.81 0.89
N PHE A 131 -10.92 -5.92 0.08
CA PHE A 131 -10.37 -4.60 -0.15
C PHE A 131 -11.35 -3.48 0.22
N GLY A 132 -10.82 -2.41 0.83
CA GLY A 132 -11.64 -1.25 1.16
C GLY A 132 -12.40 -1.37 2.47
N LEU A 133 -11.92 -2.20 3.42
CA LEU A 133 -12.56 -2.37 4.72
C LEU A 133 -12.40 -1.12 5.60
N ASP A 134 -13.43 -0.79 6.37
CA ASP A 134 -13.32 0.20 7.43
C ASP A 134 -12.91 -0.47 8.75
N MET A 135 -11.77 -0.07 9.30
CA MET A 135 -11.24 -0.60 10.55
C MET A 135 -12.16 -0.35 11.76
N PHE A 136 -13.12 0.58 11.66
CA PHE A 136 -14.13 0.82 12.68
C PHE A 136 -14.93 -0.44 13.03
N HIS A 137 -15.11 -1.34 12.08
CA HIS A 137 -15.85 -2.59 12.20
C HIS A 137 -14.95 -3.84 12.31
N LEU A 138 -13.66 -3.70 12.55
CA LEU A 138 -12.73 -4.82 12.72
C LEU A 138 -12.43 -5.05 14.22
N PRO A 139 -13.00 -6.08 14.88
CA PRO A 139 -12.94 -6.23 16.35
C PRO A 139 -11.52 -6.36 16.90
N TYR A 140 -10.58 -6.92 16.14
CA TYR A 140 -9.18 -7.07 16.54
C TYR A 140 -8.36 -5.79 16.42
N GLN A 141 -8.90 -4.74 15.79
CA GLN A 141 -8.27 -3.42 15.66
C GLN A 141 -8.66 -2.52 16.82
N SER A 142 -8.22 -2.87 18.03
CA SER A 142 -8.66 -2.24 19.31
C SER A 142 -8.53 -0.72 19.38
N LYS A 143 -7.62 -0.13 18.58
CA LYS A 143 -7.47 1.33 18.48
C LYS A 143 -8.59 1.99 17.70
N PHE A 144 -9.20 1.28 16.77
CA PHE A 144 -10.17 1.80 15.80
C PHE A 144 -11.58 1.24 15.98
N TYR A 145 -11.71 0.00 16.46
CA TYR A 145 -12.99 -0.69 16.63
C TYR A 145 -13.98 0.15 17.44
N HIS A 146 -15.08 0.53 16.81
CA HIS A 146 -16.15 1.40 17.32
C HIS A 146 -15.66 2.76 17.89
N LYS A 147 -14.49 3.24 17.42
CA LYS A 147 -13.88 4.50 17.89
C LYS A 147 -13.55 5.46 16.76
N LEU A 148 -12.98 4.95 15.65
CA LEU A 148 -12.51 5.79 14.57
C LEU A 148 -12.65 5.09 13.22
N HIS A 149 -13.29 5.76 12.25
CA HIS A 149 -13.39 5.30 10.88
C HIS A 149 -12.06 5.46 10.15
N ILE A 150 -11.47 4.35 9.75
CA ILE A 150 -10.26 4.29 8.92
C ILE A 150 -10.57 3.38 7.72
N PRO A 151 -11.05 3.96 6.62
CA PRO A 151 -11.39 3.21 5.42
C PRO A 151 -10.16 2.79 4.61
N GLY A 152 -10.35 1.82 3.71
CA GLY A 152 -9.32 1.42 2.75
C GLY A 152 -8.40 0.32 3.23
N HIS A 153 -8.67 -0.29 4.39
CA HIS A 153 -7.88 -1.42 4.88
C HIS A 153 -8.07 -2.67 4.01
N VAL A 154 -7.03 -3.52 4.00
CA VAL A 154 -6.97 -4.72 3.15
C VAL A 154 -6.53 -5.91 4.00
N VAL A 155 -7.23 -7.03 3.86
CA VAL A 155 -6.89 -8.30 4.52
C VAL A 155 -6.99 -9.47 3.56
N LEU A 156 -6.28 -10.56 3.84
CA LEU A 156 -6.40 -11.81 3.09
C LEU A 156 -7.38 -12.76 3.78
N MET A 157 -8.52 -13.02 3.18
CA MET A 157 -9.46 -14.03 3.66
C MET A 157 -8.95 -15.43 3.30
N ILE A 158 -8.78 -16.24 4.34
CA ILE A 158 -8.27 -17.62 4.24
C ILE A 158 -9.31 -18.66 4.64
N GLY A 159 -10.45 -18.24 5.18
CA GLY A 159 -11.46 -19.19 5.60
C GLY A 159 -12.74 -18.56 6.14
N TYR A 160 -13.73 -19.41 6.41
CA TYR A 160 -15.00 -19.01 7.02
C TYR A 160 -15.70 -20.18 7.70
N ASP A 161 -16.60 -19.86 8.64
CA ASP A 161 -17.62 -20.78 9.17
C ASP A 161 -19.03 -20.15 9.03
N GLU A 162 -19.99 -20.60 9.82
CA GLU A 162 -21.37 -20.11 9.78
C GLU A 162 -21.52 -18.67 10.31
N ALA A 163 -20.61 -18.22 11.19
CA ALA A 163 -20.68 -16.96 11.92
C ALA A 163 -19.52 -16.01 11.63
N ASN A 164 -18.38 -16.54 11.18
CA ASN A 164 -17.12 -15.81 11.16
C ASN A 164 -16.35 -15.98 9.84
N VAL A 165 -15.47 -15.00 9.61
CA VAL A 165 -14.45 -15.00 8.57
C VAL A 165 -13.07 -15.06 9.25
N TYR A 166 -12.15 -15.82 8.68
CA TYR A 166 -10.76 -15.95 9.13
C TYR A 166 -9.85 -15.23 8.15
N VAL A 167 -9.03 -14.31 8.66
CA VAL A 167 -8.18 -13.45 7.84
C VAL A 167 -6.74 -13.38 8.34
N HIS A 168 -5.81 -13.15 7.39
CA HIS A 168 -4.49 -12.61 7.69
C HIS A 168 -4.56 -11.08 7.56
N ASP A 169 -4.03 -10.39 8.55
CA ASP A 169 -3.88 -8.94 8.58
C ASP A 169 -2.40 -8.61 8.75
N ASN A 170 -1.86 -7.74 7.93
CA ASN A 170 -0.44 -7.38 7.94
C ASN A 170 0.08 -6.90 9.31
N SER A 171 -0.80 -6.40 10.16
CA SER A 171 -0.48 -5.88 11.51
C SER A 171 -0.60 -6.92 12.64
N LYS A 172 -0.94 -8.17 12.34
CA LYS A 172 -1.19 -9.25 13.31
C LYS A 172 -0.47 -10.51 12.91
N ALA A 173 0.31 -11.11 13.83
CA ALA A 173 1.02 -12.37 13.57
C ALA A 173 0.07 -13.56 13.42
N GLU A 174 -1.06 -13.54 14.12
CA GLU A 174 -2.00 -14.65 14.18
C GLU A 174 -3.22 -14.37 13.31
N VAL A 175 -3.86 -15.46 12.88
CA VAL A 175 -5.13 -15.41 12.16
C VAL A 175 -6.16 -14.63 12.98
N GLN A 176 -6.79 -13.66 12.37
CA GLN A 176 -7.83 -12.86 12.99
C GLN A 176 -9.21 -13.38 12.59
N THR A 177 -10.19 -13.13 13.47
CA THR A 177 -11.57 -13.52 13.28
C THR A 177 -12.45 -12.27 13.17
N ILE A 178 -13.28 -12.20 12.13
CA ILE A 178 -14.26 -11.15 11.93
C ILE A 178 -15.66 -11.80 11.87
N PRO A 179 -16.60 -11.44 12.76
CA PRO A 179 -18.00 -11.85 12.61
C PRO A 179 -18.55 -11.40 11.24
N ILE A 180 -19.33 -12.26 10.57
CA ILE A 180 -19.90 -11.95 9.24
C ILE A 180 -20.72 -10.67 9.26
N ALA A 181 -21.45 -10.39 10.36
CA ALA A 181 -22.21 -9.16 10.52
C ALA A 181 -21.31 -7.90 10.57
N GLU A 182 -20.15 -7.98 11.24
CA GLU A 182 -19.17 -6.89 11.27
C GLU A 182 -18.46 -6.73 9.92
N LEU A 183 -18.18 -7.85 9.23
CA LEU A 183 -17.63 -7.78 7.88
C LEU A 183 -18.58 -7.08 6.90
N GLU A 184 -19.88 -7.37 6.97
CA GLU A 184 -20.88 -6.71 6.12
C GLU A 184 -20.84 -5.18 6.31
N LEU A 185 -20.74 -4.72 7.56
CA LEU A 185 -20.64 -3.29 7.89
C LEU A 185 -19.28 -2.70 7.46
N ALA A 186 -18.19 -3.39 7.72
CA ALA A 186 -16.85 -2.95 7.34
C ALA A 186 -16.67 -2.76 5.83
N TRP A 187 -17.48 -3.44 5.04
CA TRP A 187 -17.32 -3.54 3.58
C TRP A 187 -18.43 -2.83 2.78
N ALA A 188 -19.29 -2.08 3.48
CA ALA A 188 -20.56 -1.56 2.93
C ALA A 188 -20.42 -0.29 2.08
N GLU A 189 -19.30 0.43 2.17
CA GLU A 189 -19.19 1.79 1.64
C GLU A 189 -18.33 1.89 0.38
N ASP A 190 -18.68 2.86 -0.47
CA ASP A 190 -17.86 3.27 -1.61
C ASP A 190 -16.86 4.34 -1.13
N TYR A 191 -15.57 4.12 -1.39
CA TYR A 191 -14.52 5.09 -1.07
C TYR A 191 -13.93 5.66 -2.36
N ILE A 192 -14.24 6.93 -2.65
CA ILE A 192 -13.85 7.60 -3.90
C ILE A 192 -12.32 7.53 -4.09
N GLY A 193 -11.90 7.00 -5.23
CA GLY A 193 -10.49 6.85 -5.58
C GLY A 193 -9.80 5.62 -4.97
N ILE A 194 -10.49 4.85 -4.12
CA ILE A 194 -9.98 3.64 -3.48
C ILE A 194 -10.71 2.41 -4.01
N SER A 195 -12.00 2.25 -3.71
CA SER A 195 -12.82 1.10 -4.12
C SER A 195 -14.31 1.40 -4.06
N LYS A 196 -15.10 0.62 -4.77
CA LYS A 196 -16.51 0.47 -4.46
C LYS A 196 -16.71 -0.54 -3.33
N LYS A 197 -17.89 -0.50 -2.71
CA LYS A 197 -18.27 -1.46 -1.67
C LYS A 197 -18.07 -2.91 -2.12
N ASN A 198 -17.78 -3.75 -1.15
CA ASN A 198 -17.61 -5.18 -1.36
C ASN A 198 -16.59 -5.55 -2.45
N ALA A 199 -15.50 -4.79 -2.56
CA ALA A 199 -14.42 -5.05 -3.50
C ALA A 199 -13.55 -6.23 -3.04
N TYR A 200 -13.28 -7.18 -3.94
CA TYR A 200 -12.40 -8.32 -3.65
C TYR A 200 -11.54 -8.73 -4.84
N PHE A 201 -10.45 -9.43 -4.52
CA PHE A 201 -9.51 -9.98 -5.50
C PHE A 201 -9.17 -11.42 -5.10
N GLY A 202 -9.72 -12.41 -5.80
CA GLY A 202 -9.29 -13.80 -5.70
C GLY A 202 -7.96 -13.97 -6.44
N ILE A 203 -6.97 -14.54 -5.76
CA ILE A 203 -5.61 -14.74 -6.28
C ILE A 203 -5.43 -16.21 -6.64
N ASP A 204 -5.59 -16.51 -7.93
CA ASP A 204 -5.43 -17.88 -8.47
C ASP A 204 -4.01 -18.08 -8.98
N MET A 205 -3.15 -18.63 -8.14
CA MET A 205 -1.71 -18.78 -8.40
C MET A 205 -1.38 -20.18 -8.90
N LYS A 206 -1.73 -20.47 -10.16
CA LYS A 206 -1.49 -21.77 -10.80
C LYS A 206 -0.07 -21.98 -11.31
N SER A 207 0.56 -20.92 -11.80
CA SER A 207 1.87 -20.98 -12.46
C SER A 207 2.76 -19.82 -12.02
N PRO A 208 3.13 -19.75 -10.73
CA PRO A 208 3.94 -18.65 -10.21
C PRO A 208 5.33 -18.63 -10.84
N GLU A 209 5.84 -17.42 -11.09
CA GLU A 209 7.26 -17.21 -11.39
C GLU A 209 8.10 -17.70 -10.21
N LYS A 210 9.10 -18.53 -10.46
CA LYS A 210 9.94 -19.15 -9.41
C LYS A 210 11.28 -18.45 -9.22
N ASP A 211 11.67 -17.65 -10.21
CA ASP A 211 12.89 -16.84 -10.14
C ASP A 211 12.63 -15.55 -9.36
N MET A 212 13.05 -15.56 -8.10
CA MET A 212 12.89 -14.41 -7.19
C MET A 212 13.65 -13.19 -7.69
N THR A 213 14.84 -13.38 -8.28
CA THR A 213 15.64 -12.28 -8.84
C THR A 213 14.85 -11.58 -9.92
N ARG A 214 14.24 -12.36 -10.81
CA ARG A 214 13.39 -11.83 -11.89
C ARG A 214 12.17 -11.08 -11.38
N ILE A 215 11.49 -11.59 -10.35
CA ILE A 215 10.35 -10.90 -9.71
C ILE A 215 10.79 -9.54 -9.17
N VAL A 216 11.84 -9.53 -8.37
CA VAL A 216 12.34 -8.32 -7.70
C VAL A 216 12.81 -7.29 -8.73
N GLN A 217 13.68 -7.68 -9.65
CA GLN A 217 14.23 -6.77 -10.66
C GLN A 217 13.15 -6.19 -11.58
N LYS A 218 12.20 -7.02 -12.04
CA LYS A 218 11.07 -6.51 -12.84
C LYS A 218 10.16 -5.58 -12.06
N GLY A 219 9.86 -5.90 -10.81
CA GLY A 219 9.01 -5.07 -9.95
C GLY A 219 9.64 -3.71 -9.71
N ILE A 220 10.88 -3.67 -9.22
CA ILE A 220 11.65 -2.44 -8.99
C ILE A 220 11.79 -1.65 -10.29
N GLY A 221 12.17 -2.32 -11.38
CA GLY A 221 12.34 -1.68 -12.66
C GLY A 221 11.09 -1.00 -13.17
N LYS A 222 9.93 -1.67 -13.11
CA LYS A 222 8.66 -1.05 -13.51
C LYS A 222 8.27 0.12 -12.63
N ASN A 223 8.55 0.06 -11.32
CA ASN A 223 8.29 1.18 -10.41
C ASN A 223 9.21 2.38 -10.73
N ALA A 224 10.49 2.14 -11.00
CA ALA A 224 11.43 3.18 -11.41
C ALA A 224 11.01 3.83 -12.75
N GLU A 225 10.64 3.02 -13.73
CA GLU A 225 10.12 3.50 -15.02
C GLU A 225 8.83 4.32 -14.85
N ALA A 226 7.92 3.90 -13.97
CA ALA A 226 6.68 4.63 -13.69
C ALA A 226 6.96 6.02 -13.08
N TYR A 227 8.04 6.18 -12.33
CA TYR A 227 8.48 7.50 -11.85
C TYR A 227 9.15 8.32 -12.96
N LEU A 228 10.18 7.77 -13.63
CA LEU A 228 11.01 8.49 -14.60
C LEU A 228 10.28 8.82 -15.90
N ALA A 229 9.39 7.93 -16.35
CA ALA A 229 8.70 8.01 -17.64
C ALA A 229 7.17 7.94 -17.50
N SER A 230 6.61 8.50 -16.42
CA SER A 230 5.15 8.54 -16.24
C SER A 230 4.45 9.14 -17.45
N PRO A 231 3.46 8.45 -18.06
CA PRO A 231 2.66 9.01 -19.14
C PRO A 231 1.71 10.12 -18.66
N LEU A 232 1.46 10.19 -17.34
CA LEU A 232 0.53 11.15 -16.74
C LEU A 232 1.28 12.39 -16.24
N SER A 233 0.87 13.57 -16.67
CA SER A 233 1.52 14.85 -16.33
C SER A 233 1.42 15.24 -14.84
N PHE A 234 0.65 14.49 -14.05
CA PHE A 234 0.46 14.74 -12.62
C PHE A 234 1.15 13.67 -11.74
N MET A 235 1.92 12.76 -12.33
CA MET A 235 2.62 11.68 -11.62
C MET A 235 4.11 11.63 -11.95
N GLY A 236 4.87 11.01 -11.03
CA GLY A 236 6.30 10.79 -11.17
C GLY A 236 7.09 12.09 -11.31
N GLN A 237 8.20 12.02 -12.01
CA GLN A 237 9.08 13.17 -12.26
C GLN A 237 8.33 14.34 -12.92
N ARG A 238 7.52 14.07 -13.95
CA ARG A 238 6.74 15.11 -14.63
C ARG A 238 5.71 15.79 -13.73
N GLY A 239 5.13 15.02 -12.81
CA GLY A 239 4.19 15.56 -11.82
C GLY A 239 4.90 16.49 -10.83
N LEU A 240 6.08 16.11 -10.38
CA LEU A 240 6.91 16.92 -9.48
C LEU A 240 7.43 18.18 -10.18
N ASP A 241 7.93 18.09 -11.41
CA ASP A 241 8.35 19.25 -12.22
C ASP A 241 7.19 20.25 -12.39
N ARG A 242 6.00 19.77 -12.71
CA ARG A 242 4.80 20.58 -12.81
C ARG A 242 4.40 21.21 -11.49
N PHE A 243 4.46 20.47 -10.40
CA PHE A 243 4.18 20.97 -9.06
C PHE A 243 5.13 22.11 -8.69
N ILE A 244 6.45 21.95 -8.90
CA ILE A 244 7.45 22.96 -8.61
C ILE A 244 7.15 24.28 -9.33
N VAL A 245 6.72 24.20 -10.59
CA VAL A 245 6.34 25.41 -11.37
C VAL A 245 5.06 26.05 -10.86
N GLU A 246 4.02 25.24 -10.53
CA GLU A 246 2.73 25.77 -10.10
C GLU A 246 2.75 26.30 -8.66
N PHE A 247 3.60 25.75 -7.80
CA PHE A 247 3.52 25.93 -6.35
C PHE A 247 3.77 27.36 -5.91
N SER A 248 4.68 28.10 -6.58
CA SER A 248 4.95 29.51 -6.31
C SER A 248 3.72 30.41 -6.45
N GLU A 249 2.78 30.05 -7.36
CA GLU A 249 1.62 30.83 -7.64
C GLU A 249 0.40 30.52 -6.73
N TRP A 250 0.50 29.48 -5.90
CA TRP A 250 -0.65 29.02 -5.13
C TRP A 250 -1.15 30.02 -4.11
N ALA A 251 -0.27 30.81 -3.49
CA ALA A 251 -0.67 31.89 -2.59
C ALA A 251 -1.51 32.99 -3.29
N ASN A 252 -1.40 33.12 -4.61
CA ASN A 252 -2.18 34.06 -5.42
C ASN A 252 -3.50 33.46 -5.93
N ILE A 253 -3.59 32.10 -5.96
CA ILE A 253 -4.71 31.36 -6.56
C ILE A 253 -5.69 30.87 -5.50
N PHE A 254 -5.18 30.46 -4.34
CA PHE A 254 -5.95 29.84 -3.26
C PHE A 254 -6.10 30.78 -2.06
N THR A 255 -7.25 30.68 -1.40
CA THR A 255 -7.47 31.34 -0.11
C THR A 255 -6.59 30.73 0.97
N GLU A 256 -6.40 31.45 2.10
CA GLU A 256 -5.65 30.91 3.25
C GLU A 256 -6.25 29.60 3.77
N GLU A 257 -7.58 29.47 3.75
CA GLU A 257 -8.26 28.24 4.16
C GLU A 257 -7.97 27.06 3.21
N GLU A 258 -7.94 27.32 1.91
CA GLU A 258 -7.60 26.30 0.91
C GLU A 258 -6.12 25.92 1.00
N MET A 259 -5.22 26.87 1.18
CA MET A 259 -3.80 26.61 1.40
C MET A 259 -3.58 25.77 2.66
N GLN A 260 -4.27 26.08 3.75
CA GLN A 260 -4.24 25.29 4.97
C GLN A 260 -4.66 23.84 4.72
N LYS A 261 -5.74 23.61 3.99
CA LYS A 261 -6.21 22.26 3.63
C LYS A 261 -5.20 21.50 2.78
N ILE A 262 -4.53 22.18 1.84
CA ILE A 262 -3.49 21.59 1.00
C ILE A 262 -2.27 21.18 1.85
N TYR A 263 -1.80 22.06 2.72
CA TYR A 263 -0.68 21.78 3.60
C TYR A 263 -0.99 20.62 4.55
N PHE A 264 -2.17 20.61 5.16
CA PHE A 264 -2.60 19.52 6.02
C PHE A 264 -2.70 18.19 5.30
N HIS A 265 -3.23 18.19 4.07
CA HIS A 265 -3.24 16.99 3.26
C HIS A 265 -1.81 16.48 3.02
N PHE A 266 -0.89 17.37 2.64
CA PHE A 266 0.51 16.99 2.44
C PHE A 266 1.14 16.43 3.72
N ILE A 267 0.95 17.10 4.87
CA ILE A 267 1.45 16.66 6.17
C ILE A 267 0.87 15.28 6.51
N GLU A 268 -0.45 15.12 6.39
CA GLU A 268 -1.16 13.87 6.71
C GLU A 268 -0.66 12.70 5.86
N TYR A 269 -0.41 12.92 4.57
CA TYR A 269 -0.01 11.87 3.63
C TYR A 269 1.50 11.76 3.39
N THR A 270 2.31 12.53 4.08
CA THR A 270 3.77 12.55 3.88
C THR A 270 4.56 12.34 5.16
N GLY A 271 4.05 12.78 6.31
CA GLY A 271 4.70 12.63 7.60
C GLY A 271 4.65 11.21 8.15
N SER A 272 5.73 10.73 8.77
CA SER A 272 5.80 9.38 9.34
C SER A 272 5.13 9.25 10.71
N VAL A 273 5.29 10.25 11.56
CA VAL A 273 4.61 10.42 12.85
C VAL A 273 4.35 11.90 12.99
N LEU A 274 3.09 12.29 12.93
CA LEU A 274 2.75 13.67 13.26
C LEU A 274 2.64 13.78 14.77
N PRO A 275 3.27 14.78 15.41
CA PRO A 275 2.96 15.15 16.77
C PRO A 275 1.46 15.48 16.86
N GLU A 276 0.92 15.47 18.06
CA GLU A 276 -0.44 15.97 18.28
C GLU A 276 -0.57 17.35 17.64
N LEU A 277 -1.42 17.47 16.63
CA LEU A 277 -1.63 18.75 15.99
C LEU A 277 -2.46 19.63 16.92
N PRO A 278 -2.10 20.92 17.09
CA PRO A 278 -2.82 21.85 17.99
C PRO A 278 -4.24 22.19 17.47
N TYR A 279 -4.66 21.58 16.37
CA TYR A 279 -5.95 21.81 15.71
C TYR A 279 -6.50 20.52 15.11
N GLU A 280 -7.79 20.50 14.93
CA GLU A 280 -8.54 19.40 14.38
C GLU A 280 -8.54 19.47 12.84
N ILE A 281 -8.09 18.39 12.17
CA ILE A 281 -8.18 18.23 10.72
C ILE A 281 -9.25 17.16 10.44
N ASN A 282 -10.33 17.53 9.78
CA ASN A 282 -11.41 16.59 9.44
C ASN A 282 -11.89 15.75 10.64
N GLY A 283 -12.04 16.37 11.80
CA GLY A 283 -12.45 15.68 13.02
C GLY A 283 -11.33 14.90 13.73
N ARG A 284 -10.06 15.10 13.38
CA ARG A 284 -8.91 14.35 13.93
C ARG A 284 -7.92 15.28 14.60
N LYS A 285 -7.59 14.99 15.87
CA LYS A 285 -6.61 15.74 16.67
C LYS A 285 -5.19 15.20 16.64
N SER A 286 -4.97 14.01 16.11
CA SER A 286 -3.66 13.39 16.10
C SER A 286 -3.28 12.90 14.72
N GLY A 287 -2.01 12.94 14.44
CA GLY A 287 -1.43 12.51 13.18
C GLY A 287 -1.67 11.04 12.90
N ILE A 288 -2.01 10.76 11.66
CA ILE A 288 -2.02 9.42 11.12
C ILE A 288 -0.59 9.09 10.73
N LEU A 289 -0.18 7.89 11.04
CA LEU A 289 1.05 7.32 10.54
C LEU A 289 1.03 7.34 9.02
N ASN A 290 1.95 8.11 8.44
CA ASN A 290 2.07 8.15 6.99
C ASN A 290 3.32 7.38 6.54
N PRO A 291 3.18 6.38 5.68
CA PRO A 291 4.30 5.56 5.25
C PRO A 291 5.20 6.22 4.18
N HIS A 292 4.79 7.36 3.59
CA HIS A 292 5.50 7.86 2.40
C HIS A 292 6.90 8.40 2.71
N LYS A 293 7.09 9.16 3.81
CA LYS A 293 8.45 9.51 4.26
C LYS A 293 9.20 8.27 4.70
N ALA A 294 8.57 7.44 5.52
CA ALA A 294 9.12 6.16 5.95
C ALA A 294 9.46 5.26 4.75
N SER A 295 8.79 5.42 3.60
CA SER A 295 9.10 4.65 2.40
C SER A 295 10.46 4.97 1.81
N ARG A 296 10.97 6.22 1.89
CA ARG A 296 12.33 6.56 1.41
C ARG A 296 13.40 5.91 2.26
N ASP A 297 13.29 6.04 3.56
CA ASP A 297 14.24 5.43 4.51
C ASP A 297 14.16 3.90 4.45
N LYS A 298 12.95 3.35 4.37
CA LYS A 298 12.72 1.90 4.26
C LYS A 298 13.19 1.35 2.92
N LEU A 299 12.95 2.06 1.82
CA LEU A 299 13.49 1.70 0.50
C LEU A 299 15.01 1.69 0.51
N ALA A 300 15.63 2.72 1.07
CA ALA A 300 17.07 2.80 1.20
C ALA A 300 17.63 1.59 1.98
N GLN A 301 17.03 1.27 3.12
CA GLN A 301 17.40 0.10 3.93
C GLN A 301 17.21 -1.22 3.16
N ALA A 302 16.08 -1.36 2.45
CA ALA A 302 15.78 -2.56 1.67
C ALA A 302 16.77 -2.73 0.49
N LEU A 303 17.12 -1.64 -0.21
CA LEU A 303 18.12 -1.67 -1.27
C LEU A 303 19.47 -2.16 -0.75
N LEU A 304 19.95 -1.64 0.40
CA LEU A 304 21.19 -2.10 1.02
C LEU A 304 21.11 -3.58 1.46
N LYS A 305 20.01 -3.98 2.08
CA LYS A 305 19.79 -5.36 2.57
C LYS A 305 19.84 -6.38 1.43
N TYR A 306 19.33 -6.04 0.26
CA TYR A 306 19.15 -6.97 -0.84
C TYR A 306 20.08 -6.73 -2.03
N LYS A 307 21.03 -5.77 -1.97
CA LYS A 307 21.94 -5.45 -3.07
C LYS A 307 22.70 -6.65 -3.60
N ASP A 308 23.23 -7.49 -2.71
CA ASP A 308 24.01 -8.66 -3.08
C ASP A 308 23.17 -9.85 -3.56
N SER A 309 21.87 -9.88 -3.21
CA SER A 309 20.94 -10.95 -3.59
C SER A 309 20.25 -10.69 -4.93
N PHE A 310 19.86 -9.44 -5.18
CA PHE A 310 18.99 -9.09 -6.30
C PHE A 310 19.46 -7.87 -7.10
N GLY A 311 20.40 -7.09 -6.58
CA GLY A 311 20.87 -5.84 -7.17
C GLY A 311 22.35 -5.84 -7.51
N THR A 312 22.92 -4.64 -7.51
CA THR A 312 24.34 -4.38 -7.72
C THR A 312 24.83 -3.25 -6.81
N GLY A 313 26.12 -2.87 -6.94
CA GLY A 313 26.68 -1.70 -6.25
C GLY A 313 25.90 -0.39 -6.53
N ALA A 314 25.22 -0.29 -7.67
CA ALA A 314 24.39 0.87 -7.99
C ALA A 314 23.21 1.07 -6.98
N TRP A 315 22.75 0.01 -6.32
CA TRP A 315 21.72 0.11 -5.28
C TRP A 315 22.23 0.78 -4.00
N GLU A 316 23.53 0.74 -3.75
CA GLU A 316 24.13 1.49 -2.63
C GLU A 316 24.08 2.99 -2.87
N GLU A 317 24.41 3.44 -4.09
CA GLU A 317 24.27 4.83 -4.49
C GLU A 317 22.80 5.28 -4.45
N ALA A 318 21.88 4.48 -4.98
CA ALA A 318 20.45 4.74 -4.91
C ALA A 318 19.96 4.89 -3.46
N SER A 319 20.42 4.00 -2.57
CA SER A 319 20.08 4.05 -1.14
C SER A 319 20.48 5.36 -0.49
N GLN A 320 21.72 5.85 -0.74
CA GLN A 320 22.21 7.12 -0.19
C GLN A 320 21.34 8.31 -0.62
N HIS A 321 20.92 8.33 -1.90
CA HIS A 321 20.05 9.37 -2.43
C HIS A 321 18.62 9.30 -1.88
N PHE A 322 18.06 8.09 -1.68
CA PHE A 322 16.77 7.97 -1.00
C PHE A 322 16.81 8.35 0.47
N GLN A 323 17.90 8.10 1.19
CA GLN A 323 18.08 8.62 2.55
C GLN A 323 18.09 10.15 2.57
N LYS A 324 18.81 10.77 1.62
CA LYS A 324 18.82 12.23 1.48
C LYS A 324 17.44 12.76 1.14
N SER A 325 16.74 12.14 0.21
CA SER A 325 15.35 12.44 -0.17
C SER A 325 14.41 12.40 1.05
N GLY A 326 14.52 11.37 1.88
CA GLY A 326 13.74 11.27 3.12
C GLY A 326 13.95 12.43 4.08
N LYS A 327 15.19 12.90 4.24
CA LYS A 327 15.52 14.07 5.08
C LYS A 327 14.95 15.37 4.51
N ILE A 328 15.03 15.57 3.19
CA ILE A 328 14.43 16.74 2.53
C ILE A 328 12.92 16.77 2.73
N ILE A 329 12.25 15.63 2.58
CA ILE A 329 10.81 15.52 2.84
C ILE A 329 10.48 15.87 4.30
N GLU A 330 11.32 15.45 5.25
CA GLU A 330 11.15 15.77 6.68
C GLU A 330 11.25 17.27 6.93
N GLU A 331 12.21 17.93 6.30
CA GLU A 331 12.39 19.38 6.38
C GLU A 331 11.18 20.12 5.80
N ILE A 332 10.69 19.71 4.63
CA ILE A 332 9.49 20.29 4.01
C ILE A 332 8.26 20.10 4.92
N VAL A 333 8.05 18.89 5.47
CA VAL A 333 6.93 18.61 6.38
C VAL A 333 7.02 19.46 7.65
N GLY A 334 8.22 19.61 8.24
CA GLY A 334 8.46 20.47 9.39
C GLY A 334 8.08 21.92 9.12
N GLY A 335 8.56 22.46 8.00
CA GLY A 335 8.20 23.81 7.58
C GLY A 335 6.71 24.00 7.29
N PHE A 336 6.06 23.02 6.67
CA PHE A 336 4.60 23.08 6.44
C PHE A 336 3.81 23.03 7.76
N ILE A 337 4.26 22.30 8.76
CA ILE A 337 3.67 22.31 10.11
C ILE A 337 3.80 23.69 10.75
N GLU A 338 4.98 24.31 10.68
CA GLU A 338 5.23 25.65 11.22
C GLU A 338 4.37 26.71 10.54
N ASP A 339 4.30 26.68 9.20
CA ASP A 339 3.47 27.62 8.44
C ASP A 339 1.98 27.42 8.73
N ALA A 340 1.54 26.19 8.86
CA ALA A 340 0.14 25.88 9.19
C ALA A 340 -0.23 26.35 10.61
N ALA A 341 0.67 26.18 11.57
CA ALA A 341 0.49 26.67 12.94
C ALA A 341 0.49 28.21 13.02
N GLY A 342 1.38 28.86 12.26
CA GLY A 342 1.49 30.31 12.18
C GLY A 342 0.50 30.98 11.22
N ARG A 343 -0.30 30.20 10.47
CA ARG A 343 -1.15 30.68 9.34
C ARG A 343 -0.38 31.53 8.35
N SER A 344 0.83 31.11 7.98
CA SER A 344 1.77 31.82 7.13
C SER A 344 1.88 31.15 5.76
N PHE A 345 0.87 31.31 4.90
CA PHE A 345 0.83 30.67 3.58
C PHE A 345 1.24 31.57 2.42
N ARG A 346 1.80 32.76 2.72
CA ARG A 346 2.06 33.81 1.69
C ARG A 346 3.30 33.55 0.84
N TYR A 347 4.22 32.72 1.31
CA TYR A 347 5.52 32.51 0.67
C TYR A 347 5.82 31.01 0.46
N PRO A 348 4.95 30.28 -0.31
CA PRO A 348 5.17 28.86 -0.58
C PRO A 348 6.46 28.62 -1.39
N GLU A 349 6.91 29.62 -2.15
CA GLU A 349 8.13 29.58 -2.98
C GLU A 349 9.40 29.29 -2.17
N LYS A 350 9.43 29.55 -0.87
CA LYS A 350 10.59 29.22 0.01
C LYS A 350 10.91 27.74 0.04
N TYR A 351 9.96 26.87 -0.29
CA TYR A 351 10.16 25.42 -0.35
C TYR A 351 10.59 24.90 -1.73
N ILE A 352 10.56 25.75 -2.77
CA ILE A 352 10.91 25.34 -4.14
C ILE A 352 12.32 24.76 -4.22
N PRO A 353 13.36 25.35 -3.60
CA PRO A 353 14.71 24.76 -3.62
C PRO A 353 14.76 23.35 -3.04
N LEU A 354 14.00 23.08 -1.96
CA LEU A 354 13.93 21.75 -1.37
C LEU A 354 13.23 20.74 -2.29
N PHE A 355 12.16 21.14 -2.96
CA PHE A 355 11.50 20.28 -3.95
C PHE A 355 12.35 20.04 -5.20
N GLN A 356 13.17 21.01 -5.61
CA GLN A 356 14.13 20.83 -6.70
C GLN A 356 15.24 19.84 -6.31
N GLU A 357 15.81 19.99 -5.12
CA GLU A 357 16.81 19.06 -4.60
C GLU A 357 16.24 17.65 -4.42
N LEU A 358 15.01 17.53 -3.89
CA LEU A 358 14.26 16.27 -3.80
C LEU A 358 14.14 15.59 -5.17
N ARG A 359 13.72 16.36 -6.17
CA ARG A 359 13.55 15.89 -7.55
C ARG A 359 14.86 15.35 -8.13
N GLU A 360 15.98 16.07 -7.92
CA GLU A 360 17.30 15.65 -8.39
C GLU A 360 17.78 14.36 -7.70
N CYS A 361 17.59 14.27 -6.38
CA CYS A 361 17.93 13.07 -5.62
C CYS A 361 17.14 11.85 -6.08
N GLU A 362 15.83 11.99 -6.28
CA GLU A 362 14.97 10.87 -6.69
C GLU A 362 15.22 10.49 -8.15
N ASP A 363 15.43 11.43 -9.06
CA ASP A 363 15.81 11.12 -10.45
C ASP A 363 17.07 10.27 -10.51
N PHE A 364 18.11 10.69 -9.79
CA PHE A 364 19.35 9.92 -9.71
C PHE A 364 19.14 8.53 -9.13
N ALA A 365 18.45 8.44 -8.00
CA ALA A 365 18.22 7.18 -7.31
C ALA A 365 17.43 6.19 -8.15
N PHE A 366 16.33 6.61 -8.80
CA PHE A 366 15.54 5.75 -9.67
C PHE A 366 16.32 5.30 -10.90
N ARG A 367 17.18 6.15 -11.49
CA ARG A 367 18.08 5.74 -12.59
C ARG A 367 19.06 4.66 -12.13
N LYS A 368 19.66 4.83 -10.95
CA LYS A 368 20.57 3.82 -10.37
C LYS A 368 19.87 2.49 -10.08
N MET A 369 18.59 2.51 -9.71
CA MET A 369 17.80 1.27 -9.59
C MET A 369 17.62 0.56 -10.94
N LEU A 370 17.58 1.30 -12.05
CA LEU A 370 17.49 0.71 -13.39
C LEU A 370 18.84 0.15 -13.87
N ASP A 371 19.96 0.80 -13.54
CA ASP A 371 21.31 0.34 -13.94
C ASP A 371 21.64 -1.04 -13.37
N ALA A 372 21.01 -1.45 -12.31
CA ALA A 372 21.15 -2.77 -11.70
C ALA A 372 20.58 -3.94 -12.55
N ARG A 373 19.98 -3.67 -13.70
CA ARG A 373 19.34 -4.66 -14.58
C ARG A 373 20.21 -5.18 -15.72
N ASN A 374 21.36 -4.59 -15.96
CA ASN A 374 22.25 -4.93 -17.10
C ASN A 374 23.33 -5.93 -16.72
#